data_0f08dde4aa7610389bbbabc9f6a7d592
#
_entry.id   0f08dde4aa7610389bbbabc9f6a7d592
#
_cell.length_a   1.000
_cell.length_b   1.000
_cell.length_c   1.000
_cell.angle_alpha   90.00
_cell.angle_beta   90.00
_cell.angle_gamma   90.00
#
_symmetry.space_group_name_H-M   'P 1'
#
loop_
_entity.id
_entity.type
_entity.pdbx_description
1 polymer ?
#
loop_
_entity_poly.entity_id
_entity_poly.type
_entity_poly.pdbx_seq_one_letter_code
_entity_poly.pdbx_strand_id
1 'polypeptide(L)'
;MKKSYVVLILCTFLVLPGYSASKKEKAQKPVKMSTLYKAASTAIKNASGQDGARTNLINALSRPELKNKDKAEIFYTAAKLYESSNSVENRKAYLKQQYDTAMFFNTLLNMYEQLRLCDSVDAVPNAQQKVKLKYSKKTYDLRQKHIKNILNGSKFFLRKGDYASAYGYIDAFYTYTTSKRDSLLYRLAYQAALCGYLTNQPKHTLKYIDKAIEAASRGDKPILQEYKVRTYALLKNDSLWVRELHTGVNLYPEYDYFFVNLIDWYNSQRMTKEACELADSLIQVVSAEKAIYWYTKCKMKLIENDYEACIQFADSTIKRDPAYVDAYYNKGISYLNMAVIKKDTACNNIKDKRFAEDRKAIQEL
;
A
#
# COMPACT_ATOMS: atom_id res chain seq x y z
N MET A 1 18.61 -16.84 4.96
CA MET A 1 17.34 -17.45 5.42
C MET A 1 17.25 -17.30 6.93
N LYS A 2 16.52 -16.30 7.44
CA LYS A 2 16.13 -16.19 8.86
C LYS A 2 14.61 -15.98 8.89
N LYS A 3 13.90 -16.99 9.38
CA LYS A 3 12.45 -16.98 9.54
C LYS A 3 12.10 -16.10 10.73
N SER A 4 11.39 -14.99 10.48
CA SER A 4 10.77 -14.20 11.54
C SER A 4 9.39 -14.79 11.83
N TYR A 5 9.23 -15.36 13.00
CA TYR A 5 7.96 -15.83 13.51
C TYR A 5 7.16 -14.63 14.04
N VAL A 6 6.01 -14.39 13.45
CA VAL A 6 4.97 -13.52 14.03
C VAL A 6 4.33 -14.32 15.16
N VAL A 7 4.58 -13.89 16.39
CA VAL A 7 3.92 -14.46 17.57
C VAL A 7 2.53 -13.85 17.68
N LEU A 8 1.54 -14.61 17.24
CA LEU A 8 0.14 -14.35 17.53
C LEU A 8 -0.13 -14.83 18.96
N ILE A 9 -0.22 -13.89 19.92
CA ILE A 9 -0.60 -14.22 21.29
C ILE A 9 -2.11 -14.51 21.29
N LEU A 10 -2.47 -15.75 21.10
CA LEU A 10 -3.78 -16.29 21.47
C LEU A 10 -3.78 -16.49 22.98
N CYS A 11 -4.51 -15.66 23.71
CA CYS A 11 -4.83 -15.95 25.12
C CYS A 11 -5.78 -17.14 25.18
N THR A 12 -5.22 -18.35 25.27
CA THR A 12 -5.98 -19.53 25.68
C THR A 12 -6.19 -19.49 27.17
N PHE A 13 -7.41 -19.30 27.60
CA PHE A 13 -7.84 -19.54 28.97
C PHE A 13 -7.72 -21.04 29.29
N LEU A 14 -6.69 -21.42 30.04
CA LEU A 14 -6.63 -22.71 30.72
C LEU A 14 -7.57 -22.67 31.91
N VAL A 15 -8.70 -23.35 31.79
CA VAL A 15 -9.59 -23.62 32.90
C VAL A 15 -8.98 -24.78 33.67
N LEU A 16 -8.43 -24.53 34.85
CA LEU A 16 -8.11 -25.55 35.84
C LEU A 16 -9.34 -25.81 36.72
N PRO A 17 -9.76 -27.05 36.91
CA PRO A 17 -10.81 -27.33 37.82
C PRO A 17 -10.33 -27.48 39.26
N GLY A 18 -11.00 -26.78 40.17
CA GLY A 18 -11.07 -27.17 41.55
C GLY A 18 -10.18 -26.40 42.53
N TYR A 19 -10.75 -25.32 43.10
CA TYR A 19 -10.71 -25.17 44.56
C TYR A 19 -11.94 -24.33 44.98
N SER A 20 -12.81 -24.95 45.73
CA SER A 20 -13.96 -24.31 46.37
C SER A 20 -13.45 -23.42 47.51
N ALA A 21 -13.80 -22.14 47.45
CA ALA A 21 -14.13 -21.38 48.66
C ALA A 21 -14.84 -20.09 48.23
N SER A 22 -16.12 -20.08 48.44
CA SER A 22 -17.02 -18.96 48.25
C SER A 22 -16.61 -17.80 49.14
N LYS A 23 -16.00 -16.78 48.57
CA LYS A 23 -16.31 -15.40 48.94
C LYS A 23 -16.97 -14.79 47.72
N LYS A 24 -18.28 -14.57 47.78
CA LYS A 24 -18.99 -13.70 46.85
C LYS A 24 -18.24 -12.36 46.87
N GLU A 25 -17.33 -12.12 45.92
CA GLU A 25 -16.88 -10.77 45.62
C GLU A 25 -18.17 -9.96 45.35
N LYS A 26 -18.49 -9.06 46.25
CA LYS A 26 -19.56 -8.09 46.01
C LYS A 26 -19.12 -7.33 44.77
N ALA A 27 -19.79 -7.51 43.64
CA ALA A 27 -19.56 -6.75 42.43
C ALA A 27 -19.54 -5.28 42.82
N GLN A 28 -18.37 -4.67 42.75
CA GLN A 28 -18.21 -3.26 43.08
C GLN A 28 -19.15 -2.47 42.17
N LYS A 29 -20.04 -1.69 42.74
CA LYS A 29 -20.92 -0.81 41.94
C LYS A 29 -20.06 0.06 41.03
N PRO A 30 -20.39 0.14 39.73
CA PRO A 30 -19.59 0.92 38.81
C PRO A 30 -19.45 2.36 39.27
N VAL A 31 -18.22 2.87 39.26
CA VAL A 31 -17.92 4.25 39.70
C VAL A 31 -18.75 5.23 38.87
N LYS A 32 -19.41 6.21 39.50
CA LYS A 32 -20.26 7.18 38.79
C LYS A 32 -19.44 7.98 37.75
N MET A 33 -20.03 8.27 36.60
CA MET A 33 -19.36 9.06 35.54
C MET A 33 -18.88 10.42 36.04
N SER A 34 -19.67 11.10 36.89
CA SER A 34 -19.28 12.37 37.52
C SER A 34 -17.98 12.29 38.34
N THR A 35 -17.75 11.18 39.02
CA THR A 35 -16.51 10.91 39.75
C THR A 35 -15.33 10.71 38.79
N LEU A 36 -15.52 10.01 37.68
CA LEU A 36 -14.49 9.83 36.66
C LEU A 36 -14.08 11.15 36.00
N TYR A 37 -15.05 12.00 35.66
CA TYR A 37 -14.78 13.34 35.11
C TYR A 37 -14.10 14.26 36.11
N LYS A 38 -14.48 14.18 37.39
CA LYS A 38 -13.80 14.95 38.46
C LYS A 38 -12.34 14.51 38.60
N ALA A 39 -12.08 13.23 38.61
CA ALA A 39 -10.71 12.67 38.62
C ALA A 39 -9.90 13.14 37.41
N ALA A 40 -10.48 13.10 36.21
CA ALA A 40 -9.85 13.58 34.98
C ALA A 40 -9.53 15.10 35.06
N SER A 41 -10.47 15.90 35.51
CA SER A 41 -10.24 17.35 35.70
C SER A 41 -9.12 17.64 36.70
N THR A 42 -9.05 16.88 37.79
CA THR A 42 -7.96 16.99 38.77
C THR A 42 -6.62 16.59 38.18
N ALA A 43 -6.57 15.48 37.43
CA ALA A 43 -5.35 15.01 36.75
C ALA A 43 -4.83 16.04 35.73
N ILE A 44 -5.73 16.67 34.97
CA ILE A 44 -5.38 17.73 34.02
C ILE A 44 -4.81 18.93 34.75
N LYS A 45 -5.49 19.40 35.81
CA LYS A 45 -5.09 20.57 36.59
C LYS A 45 -3.72 20.38 37.26
N ASN A 46 -3.49 19.24 37.84
CA ASN A 46 -2.26 18.92 38.58
C ASN A 46 -1.14 18.39 37.67
N ALA A 47 -1.40 18.19 36.40
CA ALA A 47 -0.49 17.57 35.44
C ALA A 47 0.10 16.24 35.94
N SER A 48 -0.70 15.44 36.63
CA SER A 48 -0.31 14.15 37.24
C SER A 48 -1.48 13.18 37.26
N GLY A 49 -1.22 11.87 37.15
CA GLY A 49 -2.26 10.81 37.18
C GLY A 49 -3.12 10.74 35.94
N GLN A 50 -2.67 11.32 34.80
CA GLN A 50 -3.44 11.36 33.55
C GLN A 50 -3.74 9.97 33.01
N ASP A 51 -2.77 9.03 33.09
CA ASP A 51 -2.91 7.67 32.56
C ASP A 51 -3.99 6.88 33.30
N GLY A 52 -3.99 6.93 34.62
CA GLY A 52 -5.03 6.28 35.44
C GLY A 52 -6.41 6.86 35.20
N ALA A 53 -6.53 8.18 35.15
CA ALA A 53 -7.80 8.85 34.86
C ALA A 53 -8.33 8.52 33.46
N ARG A 54 -7.47 8.46 32.45
CA ARG A 54 -7.80 8.09 31.08
C ARG A 54 -8.25 6.63 30.98
N THR A 55 -7.50 5.70 31.56
CA THR A 55 -7.84 4.27 31.59
C THR A 55 -9.23 4.06 32.18
N ASN A 56 -9.52 4.70 33.30
CA ASN A 56 -10.83 4.60 33.95
C ASN A 56 -11.97 5.14 33.08
N LEU A 57 -11.74 6.24 32.35
CA LEU A 57 -12.73 6.80 31.42
C LEU A 57 -12.95 5.87 30.21
N ILE A 58 -11.89 5.36 29.62
CA ILE A 58 -11.99 4.44 28.45
C ILE A 58 -12.66 3.14 28.84
N ASN A 59 -12.33 2.57 29.99
CA ASN A 59 -13.00 1.38 30.51
C ASN A 59 -14.50 1.59 30.73
N ALA A 60 -14.94 2.80 31.02
CA ALA A 60 -16.35 3.11 31.15
C ALA A 60 -17.12 3.00 29.83
N LEU A 61 -16.46 3.05 28.66
CA LEU A 61 -17.13 2.89 27.35
C LEU A 61 -17.83 1.54 27.16
N SER A 62 -17.44 0.51 27.92
CA SER A 62 -18.09 -0.80 27.90
C SER A 62 -19.47 -0.83 28.58
N ARG A 63 -19.88 0.27 29.21
CA ARG A 63 -21.16 0.34 29.92
C ARG A 63 -22.32 0.46 28.92
N PRO A 64 -23.31 -0.44 28.99
CA PRO A 64 -24.40 -0.48 28.01
C PRO A 64 -25.34 0.72 28.06
N GLU A 65 -25.44 1.37 29.22
CA GLU A 65 -26.30 2.53 29.43
C GLU A 65 -25.79 3.84 28.79
N LEU A 66 -24.55 3.88 28.31
CA LEU A 66 -23.97 5.09 27.75
C LEU A 66 -24.56 5.46 26.39
N LYS A 67 -25.07 6.67 26.30
CA LYS A 67 -25.52 7.27 25.04
C LYS A 67 -24.34 7.81 24.24
N ASN A 68 -24.51 8.05 22.94
CA ASN A 68 -23.44 8.59 22.08
C ASN A 68 -22.88 9.92 22.60
N LYS A 69 -23.73 10.80 23.15
CA LYS A 69 -23.27 12.05 23.75
C LYS A 69 -22.30 11.83 24.93
N ASP A 70 -22.52 10.77 25.71
CA ASP A 70 -21.67 10.45 26.87
C ASP A 70 -20.36 9.84 26.40
N LYS A 71 -20.40 9.00 25.35
CA LYS A 71 -19.21 8.44 24.69
C LYS A 71 -18.36 9.56 24.04
N ALA A 72 -18.99 10.53 23.37
CA ALA A 72 -18.28 11.68 22.80
C ALA A 72 -17.57 12.50 23.90
N GLU A 73 -18.22 12.69 25.08
CA GLU A 73 -17.61 13.37 26.21
C GLU A 73 -16.43 12.61 26.80
N ILE A 74 -16.50 11.28 26.87
CA ILE A 74 -15.38 10.42 27.28
C ILE A 74 -14.19 10.61 26.34
N PHE A 75 -14.40 10.50 25.03
CA PHE A 75 -13.33 10.66 24.04
C PHE A 75 -12.71 12.05 24.08
N TYR A 76 -13.53 13.10 24.17
CA TYR A 76 -13.01 14.46 24.28
C TYR A 76 -12.19 14.66 25.57
N THR A 77 -12.66 14.13 26.70
CA THR A 77 -11.93 14.22 27.98
C THR A 77 -10.64 13.40 27.96
N ALA A 78 -10.64 12.23 27.33
CA ALA A 78 -9.44 11.44 27.11
C ALA A 78 -8.41 12.19 26.23
N ALA A 79 -8.88 12.89 25.18
CA ALA A 79 -8.01 13.75 24.38
C ALA A 79 -7.38 14.88 25.21
N LYS A 80 -8.13 15.50 26.11
CA LYS A 80 -7.62 16.52 27.03
C LYS A 80 -6.58 15.97 28.02
N LEU A 81 -6.71 14.74 28.45
CA LEU A 81 -5.71 14.07 29.30
C LEU A 81 -4.41 13.80 28.51
N TYR A 82 -4.51 13.37 27.25
CA TYR A 82 -3.34 13.27 26.38
C TYR A 82 -2.68 14.62 26.11
N GLU A 83 -3.47 15.69 25.89
CA GLU A 83 -2.95 17.06 25.77
C GLU A 83 -2.18 17.47 27.02
N SER A 84 -2.70 17.19 28.21
CA SER A 84 -2.04 17.50 29.49
C SER A 84 -0.70 16.78 29.61
N SER A 85 -0.64 15.48 29.30
CA SER A 85 0.62 14.70 29.28
C SER A 85 1.61 15.28 28.27
N ASN A 86 1.16 15.59 27.03
CA ASN A 86 2.00 16.20 26.01
C ASN A 86 2.56 17.56 26.46
N SER A 87 1.75 18.38 27.11
CA SER A 87 2.14 19.72 27.55
C SER A 87 3.28 19.70 28.56
N VAL A 88 3.37 18.66 29.40
CA VAL A 88 4.50 18.47 30.34
C VAL A 88 5.80 18.30 29.56
N GLU A 89 5.83 17.38 28.59
CA GLU A 89 7.02 17.09 27.78
C GLU A 89 7.36 18.25 26.83
N ASN A 90 6.35 18.93 26.28
CA ASN A 90 6.53 20.12 25.44
C ASN A 90 7.17 21.28 26.21
N ARG A 91 6.80 21.47 27.48
CA ARG A 91 7.42 22.48 28.36
C ARG A 91 8.89 22.18 28.60
N LYS A 92 9.25 20.90 28.87
CA LYS A 92 10.64 20.47 29.03
C LYS A 92 11.44 20.74 27.76
N ALA A 93 10.90 20.36 26.59
CA ALA A 93 11.52 20.61 25.29
C ALA A 93 11.75 22.12 25.04
N TYR A 94 10.76 22.96 25.34
CA TYR A 94 10.87 24.41 25.21
C TYR A 94 11.96 25.01 26.12
N LEU A 95 12.08 24.49 27.35
CA LEU A 95 13.10 24.90 28.31
C LEU A 95 14.48 24.25 28.06
N LYS A 96 14.65 23.54 26.95
CA LYS A 96 15.86 22.78 26.58
C LYS A 96 16.28 21.77 27.65
N GLN A 97 15.34 21.25 28.43
CA GLN A 97 15.53 20.17 29.38
C GLN A 97 15.37 18.82 28.68
N GLN A 98 15.89 17.78 29.29
CA GLN A 98 15.66 16.41 28.81
C GLN A 98 14.15 16.08 28.91
N TYR A 99 13.57 15.64 27.81
CA TYR A 99 12.17 15.25 27.72
C TYR A 99 12.03 13.86 27.10
N ASP A 100 10.94 13.18 27.41
CA ASP A 100 10.60 11.90 26.81
C ASP A 100 10.02 12.12 25.40
N THR A 101 10.87 11.89 24.39
CA THR A 101 10.51 12.06 22.98
C THR A 101 9.39 11.09 22.55
N ALA A 102 9.40 9.84 23.06
CA ALA A 102 8.38 8.87 22.73
C ALA A 102 7.02 9.27 23.32
N MET A 103 7.02 9.67 24.62
CA MET A 103 5.81 10.17 25.28
C MET A 103 5.28 11.44 24.60
N PHE A 104 6.17 12.39 24.24
CA PHE A 104 5.78 13.61 23.54
C PHE A 104 5.03 13.32 22.25
N PHE A 105 5.58 12.45 21.39
CA PHE A 105 4.96 12.16 20.12
C PHE A 105 3.76 11.22 20.25
N ASN A 106 3.84 10.13 21.01
CA ASN A 106 2.73 9.20 21.17
C ASN A 106 1.47 9.85 21.73
N THR A 107 1.62 10.77 22.69
CA THR A 107 0.48 11.51 23.25
C THR A 107 -0.20 12.40 22.21
N LEU A 108 0.53 12.98 21.26
CA LEU A 108 -0.06 13.77 20.17
C LEU A 108 -0.92 12.92 19.24
N LEU A 109 -0.42 11.79 18.72
CA LEU A 109 -1.22 10.92 17.84
C LEU A 109 -2.44 10.36 18.57
N ASN A 110 -2.25 9.90 19.81
CA ASN A 110 -3.36 9.39 20.61
C ASN A 110 -4.41 10.47 20.89
N MET A 111 -4.00 11.71 21.12
CA MET A 111 -4.94 12.83 21.25
C MET A 111 -5.77 13.00 19.97
N TYR A 112 -5.13 13.01 18.80
CA TYR A 112 -5.83 13.16 17.52
C TYR A 112 -6.79 11.98 17.26
N GLU A 113 -6.41 10.76 17.63
CA GLU A 113 -7.29 9.60 17.52
C GLU A 113 -8.51 9.71 18.44
N GLN A 114 -8.34 10.15 19.70
CA GLN A 114 -9.49 10.38 20.59
C GLN A 114 -10.41 11.48 20.05
N LEU A 115 -9.85 12.54 19.46
CA LEU A 115 -10.66 13.59 18.83
C LEU A 115 -11.40 13.06 17.59
N ARG A 116 -10.81 12.17 16.81
CA ARG A 116 -11.46 11.51 15.66
C ARG A 116 -12.64 10.65 16.14
N LEU A 117 -12.44 9.85 17.19
CA LEU A 117 -13.49 9.03 17.80
C LEU A 117 -14.60 9.90 18.38
N CYS A 118 -14.25 11.03 19.02
CA CYS A 118 -15.22 12.00 19.52
C CYS A 118 -16.11 12.52 18.39
N ASP A 119 -15.52 13.01 17.29
CA ASP A 119 -16.27 13.53 16.14
C ASP A 119 -17.17 12.45 15.50
N SER A 120 -16.65 11.23 15.37
CA SER A 120 -17.39 10.10 14.80
C SER A 120 -18.65 9.77 15.59
N VAL A 121 -18.58 9.81 16.91
CA VAL A 121 -19.72 9.52 17.79
C VAL A 121 -20.66 10.73 17.92
N ASP A 122 -20.11 11.95 17.94
CA ASP A 122 -20.88 13.21 18.01
C ASP A 122 -21.71 13.44 16.73
N ALA A 123 -21.27 12.88 15.59
CA ALA A 123 -21.96 12.93 14.32
C ALA A 123 -23.10 11.92 14.17
N VAL A 124 -23.29 10.99 15.11
CA VAL A 124 -24.37 10.00 15.03
C VAL A 124 -25.72 10.69 15.29
N PRO A 125 -26.70 10.53 14.38
CA PRO A 125 -28.03 11.10 14.55
C PRO A 125 -28.71 10.62 15.85
N ASN A 126 -29.49 11.49 16.45
CA ASN A 126 -30.34 11.14 17.61
C ASN A 126 -31.58 10.32 17.16
N ALA A 127 -32.44 9.95 18.11
CA ALA A 127 -33.67 9.21 17.82
C ALA A 127 -34.63 9.92 16.84
N GLN A 128 -34.52 11.24 16.70
CA GLN A 128 -35.30 12.05 15.74
C GLN A 128 -34.54 12.27 14.42
N GLN A 129 -33.49 11.48 14.12
CA GLN A 129 -32.65 11.58 12.92
C GLN A 129 -31.96 12.95 12.75
N LYS A 130 -31.77 13.70 13.84
CA LYS A 130 -31.08 15.00 13.84
C LYS A 130 -29.66 14.86 14.39
N VAL A 131 -28.69 15.42 13.66
CA VAL A 131 -27.30 15.52 14.11
C VAL A 131 -27.13 16.82 14.90
N LYS A 132 -26.61 16.72 16.12
CA LYS A 132 -26.28 17.85 16.98
C LYS A 132 -24.82 17.77 17.37
N LEU A 133 -23.95 18.47 16.67
CA LEU A 133 -22.51 18.49 16.92
C LEU A 133 -22.19 19.35 18.17
N LYS A 134 -21.91 18.71 19.29
CA LYS A 134 -21.55 19.38 20.57
C LYS A 134 -20.06 19.71 20.65
N TYR A 135 -19.23 18.88 20.04
CA TYR A 135 -17.77 18.92 20.19
C TYR A 135 -17.02 19.45 18.98
N SER A 136 -17.64 19.60 17.81
CA SER A 136 -17.01 19.96 16.54
C SER A 136 -16.03 21.15 16.64
N LYS A 137 -16.48 22.28 17.24
CA LYS A 137 -15.59 23.43 17.44
C LYS A 137 -14.44 23.12 18.39
N LYS A 138 -14.72 22.43 19.51
CA LYS A 138 -13.72 22.12 20.52
C LYS A 138 -12.64 21.16 20.00
N THR A 139 -13.02 20.15 19.22
CA THR A 139 -12.11 19.21 18.61
C THR A 139 -11.27 19.88 17.53
N TYR A 140 -11.86 20.76 16.72
CA TYR A 140 -11.16 21.57 15.75
C TYR A 140 -10.10 22.47 16.41
N ASP A 141 -10.49 23.29 17.42
CA ASP A 141 -9.58 24.23 18.08
C ASP A 141 -8.39 23.49 18.72
N LEU A 142 -8.66 22.34 19.35
CA LEU A 142 -7.60 21.54 19.97
C LEU A 142 -6.63 20.95 18.94
N ARG A 143 -7.11 20.49 17.79
CA ARG A 143 -6.24 20.03 16.69
C ARG A 143 -5.39 21.17 16.15
N GLN A 144 -5.99 22.32 15.86
CA GLN A 144 -5.25 23.47 15.31
C GLN A 144 -4.14 23.96 16.25
N LYS A 145 -4.39 23.92 17.55
CA LYS A 145 -3.36 24.26 18.56
C LYS A 145 -2.08 23.42 18.40
N HIS A 146 -2.21 22.15 18.02
CA HIS A 146 -1.09 21.20 17.94
C HIS A 146 -0.66 20.83 16.51
N ILE A 147 -1.28 21.38 15.48
CA ILE A 147 -1.04 21.01 14.09
C ILE A 147 0.43 21.16 13.65
N LYS A 148 1.14 22.16 14.16
CA LYS A 148 2.58 22.34 13.87
C LYS A 148 3.43 21.21 14.47
N ASN A 149 3.06 20.73 15.66
CA ASN A 149 3.77 19.62 16.32
C ASN A 149 3.51 18.29 15.58
N ILE A 150 2.33 18.11 15.00
CA ILE A 150 2.02 16.98 14.11
C ILE A 150 2.95 17.02 12.88
N LEU A 151 3.10 18.15 12.21
CA LEU A 151 4.03 18.28 11.09
C LEU A 151 5.50 18.03 11.50
N ASN A 152 5.90 18.46 12.67
CA ASN A 152 7.25 18.20 13.19
C ASN A 152 7.45 16.70 13.50
N GLY A 153 6.43 16.01 14.01
CA GLY A 153 6.44 14.57 14.21
C GLY A 153 6.66 13.79 12.92
N SER A 154 5.99 14.18 11.84
CA SER A 154 6.21 13.54 10.53
C SER A 154 7.68 13.62 10.08
N LYS A 155 8.28 14.80 10.19
CA LYS A 155 9.69 15.03 9.84
C LYS A 155 10.65 14.22 10.73
N PHE A 156 10.33 14.14 12.02
CA PHE A 156 11.14 13.40 12.99
C PHE A 156 11.19 11.90 12.65
N PHE A 157 10.02 11.29 12.44
CA PHE A 157 9.94 9.86 12.15
C PHE A 157 10.46 9.50 10.76
N LEU A 158 10.26 10.36 9.74
CA LEU A 158 10.90 10.17 8.43
C LEU A 158 12.42 10.14 8.53
N ARG A 159 13.04 11.05 9.32
CA ARG A 159 14.50 11.06 9.53
C ARG A 159 15.00 9.82 10.26
N LYS A 160 14.18 9.20 11.11
CA LYS A 160 14.50 7.96 11.82
C LYS A 160 14.26 6.70 10.97
N GLY A 161 13.64 6.81 9.79
CA GLY A 161 13.24 5.66 8.99
C GLY A 161 12.05 4.89 9.57
N ASP A 162 11.37 5.44 10.58
CA ASP A 162 10.13 4.87 11.12
C ASP A 162 8.94 5.34 10.26
N TYR A 163 8.79 4.66 9.13
CA TYR A 163 7.78 5.00 8.12
C TYR A 163 6.35 4.75 8.61
N ALA A 164 6.14 3.80 9.51
CA ALA A 164 4.80 3.52 10.07
C ALA A 164 4.32 4.67 10.93
N SER A 165 5.14 5.14 11.87
CA SER A 165 4.84 6.33 12.67
C SER A 165 4.76 7.57 11.80
N ALA A 166 5.69 7.77 10.86
CA ALA A 166 5.68 8.92 9.94
C ALA A 166 4.36 9.03 9.18
N TYR A 167 3.84 7.91 8.66
CA TYR A 167 2.54 7.88 7.98
C TYR A 167 1.42 8.42 8.86
N GLY A 168 1.32 7.97 10.12
CA GLY A 168 0.28 8.41 11.05
C GLY A 168 0.29 9.94 11.26
N TYR A 169 1.48 10.53 11.36
CA TYR A 169 1.63 11.99 11.48
C TYR A 169 1.30 12.73 10.18
N ILE A 170 1.70 12.21 9.04
CA ILE A 170 1.39 12.82 7.74
C ILE A 170 -0.11 12.76 7.50
N ASP A 171 -0.74 11.62 7.75
CA ASP A 171 -2.17 11.40 7.60
C ASP A 171 -2.98 12.36 8.49
N ALA A 172 -2.60 12.50 9.77
CA ALA A 172 -3.22 13.42 10.69
C ALA A 172 -3.05 14.89 10.24
N PHE A 173 -1.84 15.28 9.82
CA PHE A 173 -1.62 16.63 9.32
C PHE A 173 -2.43 16.92 8.08
N TYR A 174 -2.39 16.02 7.10
CA TYR A 174 -3.08 16.17 5.82
C TYR A 174 -4.60 16.27 6.00
N THR A 175 -5.15 15.46 6.92
CA THR A 175 -6.59 15.42 7.20
C THR A 175 -7.09 16.68 7.89
N TYR A 176 -6.31 17.26 8.80
CA TYR A 176 -6.78 18.32 9.71
C TYR A 176 -6.14 19.69 9.47
N THR A 177 -5.19 19.80 8.54
CA THR A 177 -4.59 21.11 8.23
C THR A 177 -5.56 22.02 7.50
N THR A 178 -5.48 23.31 7.79
CA THR A 178 -6.14 24.37 7.03
C THR A 178 -5.22 25.02 6.01
N SER A 179 -3.97 24.53 5.92
CA SER A 179 -3.00 25.02 4.94
C SER A 179 -3.45 24.71 3.53
N LYS A 180 -3.46 25.72 2.67
CA LYS A 180 -3.71 25.60 1.21
C LYS A 180 -2.42 25.66 0.39
N ARG A 181 -1.27 25.39 1.02
CA ARG A 181 0.02 25.37 0.31
C ARG A 181 0.15 24.07 -0.46
N ASP A 182 -0.19 24.10 -1.73
CA ASP A 182 -0.21 22.92 -2.59
C ASP A 182 1.14 22.19 -2.60
N SER A 183 2.27 22.90 -2.71
CA SER A 183 3.61 22.31 -2.68
C SER A 183 3.92 21.53 -1.38
N LEU A 184 3.39 21.97 -0.23
CA LEU A 184 3.53 21.24 1.02
C LEU A 184 2.66 19.98 1.03
N LEU A 185 1.39 20.13 0.63
CA LEU A 185 0.42 19.02 0.62
C LEU A 185 0.86 17.94 -0.35
N TYR A 186 1.35 18.30 -1.50
CA TYR A 186 1.89 17.37 -2.49
C TYR A 186 3.08 16.57 -1.99
N ARG A 187 4.06 17.27 -1.39
CA ARG A 187 5.21 16.59 -0.79
C ARG A 187 4.78 15.62 0.30
N LEU A 188 3.80 16.00 1.12
CA LEU A 188 3.28 15.12 2.15
C LEU A 188 2.50 13.92 1.57
N ALA A 189 1.74 14.11 0.49
CA ALA A 189 1.08 13.01 -0.21
C ALA A 189 2.10 12.00 -0.77
N TYR A 190 3.18 12.50 -1.39
CA TYR A 190 4.31 11.67 -1.84
C TYR A 190 4.91 10.86 -0.68
N GLN A 191 5.23 11.53 0.42
CA GLN A 191 5.82 10.89 1.60
C GLN A 191 4.86 9.86 2.22
N ALA A 192 3.56 10.17 2.28
CA ALA A 192 2.55 9.23 2.80
C ALA A 192 2.42 7.99 1.91
N ALA A 193 2.35 8.15 0.59
CA ALA A 193 2.29 7.04 -0.35
C ALA A 193 3.54 6.15 -0.24
N LEU A 194 4.73 6.76 -0.16
CA LEU A 194 5.99 6.05 0.01
C LEU A 194 6.04 5.30 1.37
N CYS A 195 5.62 5.94 2.46
CA CYS A 195 5.53 5.28 3.77
C CYS A 195 4.62 4.05 3.72
N GLY A 196 3.44 4.18 3.10
CA GLY A 196 2.52 3.06 2.91
C GLY A 196 3.14 1.91 2.11
N TYR A 197 3.84 2.23 1.03
CA TYR A 197 4.53 1.25 0.19
C TYR A 197 5.65 0.53 0.97
N LEU A 198 6.54 1.29 1.62
CA LEU A 198 7.67 0.74 2.39
C LEU A 198 7.24 -0.10 3.61
N THR A 199 6.08 0.18 4.17
CA THR A 199 5.53 -0.58 5.30
C THR A 199 4.59 -1.71 4.87
N ASN A 200 4.48 -1.97 3.56
CA ASN A 200 3.58 -2.98 2.99
C ASN A 200 2.12 -2.80 3.42
N GLN A 201 1.66 -1.54 3.42
CA GLN A 201 0.29 -1.14 3.75
C GLN A 201 -0.43 -0.59 2.50
N PRO A 202 -0.98 -1.45 1.64
CA PRO A 202 -1.50 -1.05 0.33
C PRO A 202 -2.61 0.01 0.41
N LYS A 203 -3.47 -0.05 1.43
CA LYS A 203 -4.52 0.96 1.64
C LYS A 203 -3.93 2.36 1.93
N HIS A 204 -2.82 2.42 2.65
CA HIS A 204 -2.12 3.67 2.94
C HIS A 204 -1.49 4.25 1.67
N THR A 205 -0.86 3.41 0.86
CA THR A 205 -0.31 3.83 -0.44
C THR A 205 -1.40 4.41 -1.33
N LEU A 206 -2.49 3.65 -1.57
CA LEU A 206 -3.56 4.04 -2.48
C LEU A 206 -4.33 5.29 -2.03
N LYS A 207 -4.36 5.59 -0.73
CA LYS A 207 -4.99 6.81 -0.22
C LYS A 207 -4.36 8.10 -0.76
N TYR A 208 -3.05 8.07 -1.06
CA TYR A 208 -2.28 9.26 -1.40
C TYR A 208 -1.58 9.21 -2.76
N ILE A 209 -1.48 8.03 -3.40
CA ILE A 209 -0.63 7.84 -4.57
C ILE A 209 -1.03 8.71 -5.77
N ASP A 210 -2.33 8.88 -6.04
CA ASP A 210 -2.79 9.67 -7.17
C ASP A 210 -2.42 11.15 -7.00
N LYS A 211 -2.59 11.68 -5.78
CA LYS A 211 -2.17 13.05 -5.46
C LYS A 211 -0.65 13.24 -5.53
N ALA A 212 0.10 12.18 -5.16
CA ALA A 212 1.55 12.18 -5.28
C ALA A 212 1.98 12.20 -6.75
N ILE A 213 1.35 11.41 -7.62
CA ILE A 213 1.62 11.37 -9.07
C ILE A 213 1.30 12.72 -9.71
N GLU A 214 0.14 13.31 -9.38
CA GLU A 214 -0.28 14.61 -9.93
C GLU A 214 0.78 15.69 -9.70
N ALA A 215 1.35 15.70 -8.50
CA ALA A 215 2.27 16.72 -8.03
C ALA A 215 3.76 16.44 -8.23
N ALA A 216 4.10 15.21 -8.61
CA ALA A 216 5.48 14.79 -8.79
C ALA A 216 6.15 15.47 -9.99
N SER A 217 7.48 15.53 -9.97
CA SER A 217 8.28 15.90 -11.14
C SER A 217 8.05 14.89 -12.27
N ARG A 218 8.31 15.32 -13.51
CA ARG A 218 8.15 14.45 -14.69
C ARG A 218 8.93 13.13 -14.54
N GLY A 219 10.14 13.18 -13.95
CA GLY A 219 10.98 12.00 -13.76
C GLY A 219 10.48 11.04 -12.66
N ASP A 220 9.79 11.57 -11.63
CA ASP A 220 9.29 10.78 -10.50
C ASP A 220 7.94 10.10 -10.79
N LYS A 221 7.16 10.64 -11.73
CA LYS A 221 5.81 10.13 -12.06
C LYS A 221 5.81 8.64 -12.45
N PRO A 222 6.70 8.15 -13.33
CA PRO A 222 6.72 6.74 -13.70
C PRO A 222 6.97 5.83 -12.49
N ILE A 223 7.87 6.23 -11.59
CA ILE A 223 8.20 5.46 -10.37
C ILE A 223 7.00 5.38 -9.43
N LEU A 224 6.27 6.47 -9.25
CA LEU A 224 5.05 6.48 -8.44
C LEU A 224 3.93 5.64 -9.07
N GLN A 225 3.79 5.69 -10.40
CA GLN A 225 2.85 4.83 -11.13
C GLN A 225 3.24 3.35 -10.96
N GLU A 226 4.53 3.01 -10.98
CA GLU A 226 5.02 1.66 -10.67
C GLU A 226 4.62 1.25 -9.23
N TYR A 227 4.77 2.12 -8.23
CA TYR A 227 4.32 1.80 -6.86
C TYR A 227 2.81 1.53 -6.80
N LYS A 228 2.02 2.26 -7.58
CA LYS A 228 0.57 2.03 -7.69
C LYS A 228 0.28 0.66 -8.29
N VAL A 229 0.91 0.31 -9.40
CA VAL A 229 0.81 -1.01 -10.06
C VAL A 229 1.19 -2.12 -9.08
N ARG A 230 2.37 -2.03 -8.47
CA ARG A 230 2.83 -3.02 -7.48
C ARG A 230 1.87 -3.17 -6.29
N THR A 231 1.24 -2.08 -5.89
CA THR A 231 0.26 -2.09 -4.78
C THR A 231 -1.00 -2.88 -5.17
N TYR A 232 -1.48 -2.76 -6.40
CA TYR A 232 -2.61 -3.58 -6.87
C TYR A 232 -2.23 -5.06 -7.04
N ALA A 233 -0.99 -5.37 -7.43
CA ALA A 233 -0.49 -6.73 -7.44
C ALA A 233 -0.48 -7.35 -6.02
N LEU A 234 -0.04 -6.60 -5.00
CA LEU A 234 -0.09 -7.02 -3.60
C LEU A 234 -1.52 -7.30 -3.11
N LEU A 235 -2.49 -6.54 -3.60
CA LEU A 235 -3.92 -6.74 -3.31
C LEU A 235 -4.55 -7.87 -4.11
N LYS A 236 -3.80 -8.51 -5.03
CA LYS A 236 -4.30 -9.53 -5.95
C LYS A 236 -5.52 -9.05 -6.75
N ASN A 237 -5.50 -7.78 -7.14
CA ASN A 237 -6.56 -7.17 -7.93
C ASN A 237 -6.09 -7.05 -9.39
N ASP A 238 -6.19 -8.15 -10.12
CA ASP A 238 -5.67 -8.27 -11.48
C ASP A 238 -6.31 -7.26 -12.43
N SER A 239 -7.59 -6.98 -12.31
CA SER A 239 -8.29 -6.02 -13.15
C SER A 239 -7.72 -4.59 -13.02
N LEU A 240 -7.52 -4.12 -11.78
CA LEU A 240 -6.93 -2.81 -11.53
C LEU A 240 -5.44 -2.80 -11.84
N TRP A 241 -4.74 -3.89 -11.58
CA TRP A 241 -3.32 -4.04 -11.90
C TRP A 241 -3.06 -3.88 -13.40
N VAL A 242 -3.81 -4.61 -14.24
CA VAL A 242 -3.70 -4.54 -15.72
C VAL A 242 -4.08 -3.15 -16.23
N ARG A 243 -5.15 -2.57 -15.71
CA ARG A 243 -5.57 -1.20 -16.07
C ARG A 243 -4.47 -0.17 -15.79
N GLU A 244 -3.82 -0.28 -14.63
CA GLU A 244 -2.76 0.67 -14.27
C GLU A 244 -1.46 0.40 -15.06
N LEU A 245 -1.20 -0.83 -15.52
CA LEU A 245 -0.14 -1.13 -16.49
C LEU A 245 -0.39 -0.43 -17.83
N HIS A 246 -1.60 -0.56 -18.39
CA HIS A 246 -1.98 0.18 -19.60
C HIS A 246 -1.83 1.69 -19.44
N THR A 247 -2.28 2.22 -18.30
CA THR A 247 -2.10 3.64 -17.97
C THR A 247 -0.62 4.01 -17.97
N GLY A 248 0.22 3.18 -17.38
CA GLY A 248 1.68 3.38 -17.33
C GLY A 248 2.33 3.38 -18.71
N VAL A 249 2.00 2.41 -19.57
CA VAL A 249 2.52 2.36 -20.96
C VAL A 249 2.11 3.62 -21.74
N ASN A 250 0.85 4.04 -21.62
CA ASN A 250 0.33 5.19 -22.37
C ASN A 250 0.95 6.53 -21.92
N LEU A 251 1.14 6.71 -20.60
CA LEU A 251 1.67 7.97 -20.05
C LEU A 251 3.20 8.04 -20.02
N TYR A 252 3.85 6.88 -19.91
CA TYR A 252 5.29 6.74 -19.72
C TYR A 252 5.88 5.64 -20.61
N PRO A 253 5.72 5.75 -21.94
CA PRO A 253 6.07 4.67 -22.88
C PRO A 253 7.58 4.35 -22.91
N GLU A 254 8.42 5.27 -22.46
CA GLU A 254 9.87 5.05 -22.33
C GLU A 254 10.28 4.26 -21.08
N TYR A 255 9.35 4.08 -20.13
CA TYR A 255 9.61 3.38 -18.88
C TYR A 255 9.23 1.90 -19.02
N ASP A 256 10.23 1.07 -19.29
CA ASP A 256 10.06 -0.33 -19.72
C ASP A 256 9.30 -1.23 -18.74
N TYR A 257 9.26 -0.87 -17.44
CA TYR A 257 8.55 -1.65 -16.42
C TYR A 257 7.11 -1.98 -16.81
N PHE A 258 6.36 -1.01 -17.31
CA PHE A 258 4.94 -1.21 -17.65
C PHE A 258 4.78 -2.12 -18.85
N PHE A 259 5.59 -1.90 -19.88
CA PHE A 259 5.60 -2.72 -21.07
C PHE A 259 5.91 -4.19 -20.74
N VAL A 260 7.01 -4.44 -20.03
CA VAL A 260 7.46 -5.80 -19.71
C VAL A 260 6.38 -6.57 -18.94
N ASN A 261 5.82 -5.95 -17.87
CA ASN A 261 4.79 -6.61 -17.07
C ASN A 261 3.48 -6.84 -17.85
N LEU A 262 3.13 -5.93 -18.77
CA LEU A 262 1.94 -6.07 -19.58
C LEU A 262 2.12 -7.18 -20.65
N ILE A 263 3.31 -7.30 -21.23
CA ILE A 263 3.64 -8.39 -22.16
C ILE A 263 3.63 -9.75 -21.44
N ASP A 264 4.15 -9.83 -20.22
CA ASP A 264 4.08 -11.07 -19.43
C ASP A 264 2.63 -11.46 -19.12
N TRP A 265 1.79 -10.49 -18.84
CA TRP A 265 0.36 -10.73 -18.66
C TRP A 265 -0.31 -11.20 -19.96
N TYR A 266 -0.09 -10.52 -21.12
CA TYR A 266 -0.62 -10.95 -22.41
C TYR A 266 -0.15 -12.37 -22.75
N ASN A 267 1.12 -12.68 -22.49
CA ASN A 267 1.66 -14.01 -22.67
C ASN A 267 0.92 -15.07 -21.83
N SER A 268 0.65 -14.77 -20.55
CA SER A 268 -0.10 -15.65 -19.65
C SER A 268 -1.53 -15.91 -20.11
N GLN A 269 -2.14 -14.94 -20.79
CA GLN A 269 -3.49 -15.02 -21.35
C GLN A 269 -3.51 -15.52 -22.83
N ARG A 270 -2.35 -15.85 -23.42
CA ARG A 270 -2.17 -16.21 -24.85
C ARG A 270 -2.67 -15.13 -25.83
N MET A 271 -2.59 -13.88 -25.43
CA MET A 271 -2.97 -12.70 -26.22
C MET A 271 -1.77 -12.23 -27.08
N THR A 272 -1.35 -13.10 -28.01
CA THR A 272 -0.13 -12.88 -28.83
C THR A 272 -0.28 -11.71 -29.79
N LYS A 273 -1.49 -11.51 -30.32
CA LYS A 273 -1.80 -10.40 -31.23
C LYS A 273 -1.67 -9.07 -30.54
N GLU A 274 -2.31 -8.89 -29.38
CA GLU A 274 -2.25 -7.66 -28.59
C GLU A 274 -0.83 -7.33 -28.12
N ALA A 275 -0.04 -8.36 -27.77
CA ALA A 275 1.36 -8.18 -27.44
C ALA A 275 2.19 -7.66 -28.62
N CYS A 276 1.95 -8.18 -29.83
CA CYS A 276 2.62 -7.70 -31.04
C CYS A 276 2.17 -6.28 -31.41
N GLU A 277 0.88 -5.97 -31.34
CA GLU A 277 0.35 -4.64 -31.63
C GLU A 277 0.92 -3.58 -30.67
N LEU A 278 1.05 -3.93 -29.39
CA LEU A 278 1.68 -3.04 -28.41
C LEU A 278 3.16 -2.81 -28.73
N ALA A 279 3.91 -3.87 -29.08
CA ALA A 279 5.30 -3.74 -29.45
C ALA A 279 5.48 -2.89 -30.72
N ASP A 280 4.62 -3.07 -31.73
CA ASP A 280 4.63 -2.27 -32.97
C ASP A 280 4.33 -0.79 -32.68
N SER A 281 3.37 -0.51 -31.81
CA SER A 281 3.06 0.86 -31.38
C SER A 281 4.29 1.52 -30.72
N LEU A 282 4.98 0.82 -29.83
CA LEU A 282 6.13 1.39 -29.12
C LEU A 282 7.38 1.51 -30.02
N ILE A 283 7.53 0.65 -31.01
CA ILE A 283 8.54 0.82 -32.07
C ILE A 283 8.36 2.16 -32.78
N GLN A 284 7.10 2.55 -33.05
CA GLN A 284 6.80 3.80 -33.75
C GLN A 284 6.91 5.03 -32.83
N VAL A 285 6.40 4.92 -31.60
CA VAL A 285 6.25 6.07 -30.68
C VAL A 285 7.52 6.35 -29.87
N VAL A 286 8.25 5.30 -29.47
CA VAL A 286 9.43 5.44 -28.62
C VAL A 286 10.72 5.29 -29.43
N SER A 287 11.01 4.09 -29.90
CA SER A 287 12.22 3.82 -30.69
C SER A 287 12.22 2.44 -31.31
N ALA A 288 12.55 2.38 -32.60
CA ALA A 288 12.79 1.13 -33.30
C ALA A 288 14.11 0.46 -32.87
N GLU A 289 14.99 1.14 -32.14
CA GLU A 289 16.29 0.62 -31.71
C GLU A 289 16.23 -0.19 -30.42
N LYS A 290 15.11 -0.15 -29.68
CA LYS A 290 14.95 -0.98 -28.48
C LYS A 290 14.74 -2.45 -28.84
N ALA A 291 15.74 -3.27 -28.56
CA ALA A 291 15.73 -4.73 -28.83
C ALA A 291 14.55 -5.47 -28.19
N ILE A 292 14.10 -5.03 -27.00
CA ILE A 292 13.00 -5.67 -26.26
C ILE A 292 11.68 -5.74 -27.05
N TYR A 293 11.37 -4.75 -27.89
CA TYR A 293 10.15 -4.75 -28.68
C TYR A 293 10.19 -5.80 -29.79
N TRP A 294 11.34 -5.96 -30.45
CA TRP A 294 11.57 -6.98 -31.46
C TRP A 294 11.60 -8.39 -30.86
N TYR A 295 12.22 -8.52 -29.68
CA TYR A 295 12.20 -9.77 -28.92
C TYR A 295 10.79 -10.20 -28.53
N THR A 296 9.94 -9.25 -28.12
CA THR A 296 8.53 -9.53 -27.83
C THR A 296 7.84 -10.17 -29.02
N LYS A 297 8.00 -9.60 -30.22
CA LYS A 297 7.45 -10.18 -31.47
C LYS A 297 8.03 -11.55 -31.75
N CYS A 298 9.34 -11.75 -31.59
CA CYS A 298 9.99 -13.04 -31.70
C CYS A 298 9.35 -14.08 -30.76
N LYS A 299 9.20 -13.76 -29.47
CA LYS A 299 8.60 -14.65 -28.48
C LYS A 299 7.14 -14.99 -28.80
N MET A 300 6.34 -14.02 -29.24
CA MET A 300 4.95 -14.27 -29.62
C MET A 300 4.84 -15.17 -30.85
N LYS A 301 5.70 -14.99 -31.88
CA LYS A 301 5.73 -15.83 -33.07
C LYS A 301 6.16 -17.26 -32.75
N LEU A 302 7.07 -17.45 -31.81
CA LEU A 302 7.43 -18.80 -31.31
C LEU A 302 6.21 -19.50 -30.67
N ILE A 303 5.41 -18.76 -29.86
CA ILE A 303 4.19 -19.31 -29.23
C ILE A 303 3.13 -19.69 -30.29
N GLU A 304 3.03 -18.92 -31.36
CA GLU A 304 2.15 -19.20 -32.52
C GLU A 304 2.65 -20.33 -33.39
N ASN A 305 3.85 -20.87 -33.17
CA ASN A 305 4.57 -21.82 -34.03
C ASN A 305 4.90 -21.26 -35.44
N ASP A 306 4.91 -19.93 -35.57
CA ASP A 306 5.38 -19.24 -36.77
C ASP A 306 6.91 -19.07 -36.70
N TYR A 307 7.61 -20.16 -36.98
CA TYR A 307 9.06 -20.24 -36.76
C TYR A 307 9.86 -19.35 -37.71
N GLU A 308 9.37 -19.16 -38.96
CA GLU A 308 10.03 -18.26 -39.91
C GLU A 308 9.97 -16.80 -39.42
N ALA A 309 8.81 -16.32 -39.03
CA ALA A 309 8.69 -14.99 -38.49
C ALA A 309 9.45 -14.82 -37.15
N CYS A 310 9.46 -15.85 -36.29
CA CYS A 310 10.27 -15.87 -35.08
C CYS A 310 11.75 -15.64 -35.37
N ILE A 311 12.33 -16.34 -36.38
CA ILE A 311 13.74 -16.17 -36.77
C ILE A 311 14.00 -14.75 -37.26
N GLN A 312 13.12 -14.17 -38.11
CA GLN A 312 13.27 -12.80 -38.62
C GLN A 312 13.27 -11.75 -37.47
N PHE A 313 12.39 -11.92 -36.49
CA PHE A 313 12.35 -11.00 -35.32
C PHE A 313 13.51 -11.25 -34.36
N ALA A 314 13.99 -12.50 -34.21
CA ALA A 314 15.21 -12.81 -33.48
C ALA A 314 16.43 -12.08 -34.10
N ASP A 315 16.58 -12.15 -35.43
CA ASP A 315 17.65 -11.44 -36.16
C ASP A 315 17.55 -9.90 -35.95
N SER A 316 16.33 -9.38 -35.98
CA SER A 316 16.07 -7.97 -35.72
C SER A 316 16.46 -7.56 -34.29
N THR A 317 16.24 -8.45 -33.33
CA THR A 317 16.66 -8.26 -31.92
C THR A 317 18.17 -8.28 -31.78
N ILE A 318 18.81 -9.32 -32.32
CA ILE A 318 20.27 -9.52 -32.25
C ILE A 318 21.03 -8.38 -32.93
N LYS A 319 20.51 -7.86 -34.05
CA LYS A 319 21.09 -6.70 -34.74
C LYS A 319 21.18 -5.48 -33.85
N ARG A 320 20.18 -5.30 -32.95
CA ARG A 320 20.09 -4.16 -32.03
C ARG A 320 20.83 -4.37 -30.72
N ASP A 321 20.77 -5.60 -30.23
CA ASP A 321 21.50 -6.02 -29.04
C ASP A 321 22.13 -7.40 -29.29
N PRO A 322 23.41 -7.45 -29.71
CA PRO A 322 24.11 -8.71 -29.91
C PRO A 322 24.28 -9.58 -28.67
N ALA A 323 24.06 -9.01 -27.47
CA ALA A 323 24.13 -9.73 -26.19
C ALA A 323 22.79 -10.31 -25.75
N TYR A 324 21.72 -10.17 -26.54
CA TYR A 324 20.37 -10.63 -26.18
C TYR A 324 20.24 -12.16 -26.30
N VAL A 325 20.67 -12.87 -25.26
CA VAL A 325 20.79 -14.33 -25.21
C VAL A 325 19.50 -15.06 -25.61
N ASP A 326 18.35 -14.59 -25.09
CA ASP A 326 17.05 -15.24 -25.34
C ASP A 326 16.64 -15.20 -26.82
N ALA A 327 17.10 -14.19 -27.58
CA ALA A 327 16.83 -14.13 -29.00
C ALA A 327 17.56 -15.26 -29.78
N TYR A 328 18.81 -15.55 -29.43
CA TYR A 328 19.55 -16.69 -30.00
C TYR A 328 18.88 -18.00 -29.60
N TYR A 329 18.45 -18.13 -28.35
CA TYR A 329 17.76 -19.34 -27.89
C TYR A 329 16.47 -19.58 -28.68
N ASN A 330 15.60 -18.56 -28.80
CA ASN A 330 14.35 -18.68 -29.55
C ASN A 330 14.59 -18.98 -31.04
N LYS A 331 15.63 -18.37 -31.64
CA LYS A 331 16.06 -18.65 -33.01
C LYS A 331 16.48 -20.11 -33.18
N GLY A 332 17.29 -20.64 -32.26
CA GLY A 332 17.73 -22.04 -32.25
C GLY A 332 16.56 -23.02 -32.10
N ILE A 333 15.63 -22.75 -31.18
CA ILE A 333 14.39 -23.54 -31.01
C ILE A 333 13.56 -23.55 -32.31
N SER A 334 13.43 -22.41 -32.98
CA SER A 334 12.68 -22.30 -34.23
C SER A 334 13.28 -23.16 -35.31
N TYR A 335 14.60 -23.13 -35.51
CA TYR A 335 15.26 -24.02 -36.48
C TYR A 335 15.07 -25.49 -36.13
N LEU A 336 15.19 -25.86 -34.86
CA LEU A 336 14.99 -27.26 -34.43
C LEU A 336 13.56 -27.73 -34.74
N ASN A 337 12.56 -26.94 -34.41
CA ASN A 337 11.16 -27.29 -34.66
C ASN A 337 10.86 -27.41 -36.18
N MET A 338 11.39 -26.49 -36.98
CA MET A 338 11.26 -26.57 -38.44
C MET A 338 11.91 -27.85 -38.99
N ALA A 339 13.08 -28.26 -38.48
CA ALA A 339 13.75 -29.48 -38.86
C ALA A 339 12.92 -30.72 -38.49
N VAL A 340 12.33 -30.76 -37.30
CA VAL A 340 11.42 -31.83 -36.85
C VAL A 340 10.21 -31.94 -37.77
N ILE A 341 9.55 -30.83 -38.10
CA ILE A 341 8.38 -30.78 -38.96
C ILE A 341 8.75 -31.32 -40.38
N LYS A 342 9.89 -30.88 -40.95
CA LYS A 342 10.36 -31.37 -42.25
C LYS A 342 10.62 -32.87 -42.24
N LYS A 343 11.26 -33.38 -41.18
CA LYS A 343 11.51 -34.80 -40.98
C LYS A 343 10.20 -35.59 -40.92
N ASP A 344 9.24 -35.15 -40.11
CA ASP A 344 7.96 -35.85 -39.95
C ASP A 344 7.15 -35.83 -41.24
N THR A 345 7.17 -34.73 -41.99
CA THR A 345 6.54 -34.64 -43.31
C THR A 345 7.18 -35.60 -44.30
N ALA A 346 8.51 -35.65 -44.34
CA ALA A 346 9.23 -36.60 -45.19
C ALA A 346 8.93 -38.06 -44.81
N CYS A 347 8.90 -38.38 -43.49
CA CYS A 347 8.57 -39.74 -43.03
C CYS A 347 7.12 -40.14 -43.38
N ASN A 348 6.17 -39.21 -43.31
CA ASN A 348 4.79 -39.47 -43.68
C ASN A 348 4.66 -39.69 -45.21
N ASN A 349 5.36 -38.89 -46.02
CA ASN A 349 5.40 -39.05 -47.47
C ASN A 349 6.00 -40.39 -47.88
N ILE A 350 6.98 -40.93 -47.14
CA ILE A 350 7.55 -42.24 -47.37
C ILE A 350 6.52 -43.37 -47.16
N LYS A 351 5.62 -43.20 -46.18
CA LYS A 351 4.56 -44.20 -45.92
C LYS A 351 3.44 -44.17 -46.97
N ASP A 352 3.28 -43.08 -47.69
CA ASP A 352 2.28 -42.94 -48.74
C ASP A 352 2.86 -43.58 -50.05
N LYS A 353 2.19 -44.61 -50.59
CA LYS A 353 2.60 -45.33 -51.80
C LYS A 353 2.79 -44.43 -53.03
N ARG A 354 2.22 -43.22 -53.05
CA ARG A 354 2.36 -42.23 -54.11
C ARG A 354 3.74 -41.57 -54.18
N PHE A 355 4.55 -41.68 -53.13
CA PHE A 355 5.88 -41.05 -53.01
C PHE A 355 7.01 -42.10 -53.00
N ALA A 356 6.84 -43.22 -53.75
CA ALA A 356 7.83 -44.31 -53.83
C ALA A 356 9.23 -43.85 -54.30
N GLU A 357 9.30 -42.77 -55.05
CA GLU A 357 10.58 -42.24 -55.61
C GLU A 357 11.39 -41.50 -54.53
N ASP A 358 10.70 -40.83 -53.52
CA ASP A 358 11.38 -40.15 -52.44
C ASP A 358 12.05 -41.12 -51.44
N ARG A 359 11.63 -42.36 -51.40
CA ARG A 359 12.27 -43.42 -50.57
C ARG A 359 13.73 -43.66 -50.93
N LYS A 360 14.09 -43.60 -52.24
CA LYS A 360 15.48 -43.77 -52.68
C LYS A 360 16.35 -42.63 -52.18
N ALA A 361 15.89 -41.38 -52.29
CA ALA A 361 16.66 -40.23 -51.91
C ALA A 361 16.94 -40.17 -50.39
N ILE A 362 16.06 -40.78 -49.56
CA ILE A 362 16.24 -40.80 -48.08
C ILE A 362 17.07 -41.99 -47.60
N GLN A 363 17.11 -43.09 -48.41
CA GLN A 363 17.99 -44.23 -48.13
C GLN A 363 19.45 -43.96 -48.51
N GLU A 364 19.70 -42.95 -49.33
CA GLU A 364 21.04 -42.50 -49.73
C GLU A 364 21.60 -41.39 -48.87
N LEU A 365 20.82 -40.87 -47.91
CA LEU A 365 21.22 -39.94 -46.84
C LEU A 365 21.54 -40.68 -45.54
#